data_7031f3c6ac142231fe2b24d8d22489b8
#
_entry.id   7031f3c6ac142231fe2b24d8d22489b8
#
_cell.length_a   1.000
_cell.length_b   1.000
_cell.length_c   1.000
_cell.angle_alpha   90.00
_cell.angle_beta   90.00
_cell.angle_gamma   90.00
#
_symmetry.space_group_name_H-M   'P 1'
#
loop_
_entity.id
_entity.type
_entity.pdbx_description
1 polymer ?
#
loop_
_entity_poly.entity_id
_entity_poly.type
_entity_poly.pdbx_seq_one_letter_code
_entity_poly.pdbx_strand_id
1 'polypeptide(L)'
;MTLLTARAVLTASCSLVLAAALATASTRAQQNPALNDGTRIGRSAVPKAPEFQELYDFDAAAKTLGDATFPYEVRVHRAHVVMLAEKGIVTRSDAATILRGLDTVDARAADDASLRTYLPYEAALIKTIGPVAGRMHTGRSRNDLANTVNRMFYRDQLNRTVEALIALRSAVVAKAADNLDTVMVVYTHRKEAQPITLGHYLMAISESLGKSIDRYEQLYARVNQSPLGAAASAGTSWPLDRERTAALLGFDGLVIDTIEGTAGWDHIAEFASDNAIYLSGLSRLASEIQLWSTDEYRSAELDPAFAGTSSIMPQKKNPDSLERTRQIAANSVGAVTSVLTSLNAAEYQHSVTRVPLEPRSLDAMIAATHAMTGVVRTLQPNKEQMLRYAAQNFSTMTDLADTIVRESGIDFREAHEIIARVVEAAINGGKTADQIDVAMIETAAQAQLGRTIQISAAAVRDALDPVRSVKLRNGIGGPAASSVAAMIKVSQAEISDEQSRLAARRQKIAAASAALAQAVAAAEH
;
A
#
# COMPACT_ATOMS: atom_id res chain seq x y z
N MET A 1 14.67 -18.21 76.46
CA MET A 1 13.28 -17.69 76.55
C MET A 1 13.21 -16.30 75.92
N THR A 2 13.73 -16.11 74.70
CA THR A 2 13.79 -14.77 74.09
C THR A 2 13.65 -14.78 72.53
N LEU A 3 13.18 -15.88 71.92
CA LEU A 3 12.99 -15.97 70.46
C LEU A 3 11.54 -16.24 69.99
N LEU A 4 10.63 -16.44 70.94
CA LEU A 4 9.21 -16.72 70.62
C LEU A 4 8.31 -15.47 70.67
N THR A 5 8.74 -14.39 71.33
CA THR A 5 7.93 -13.16 71.46
C THR A 5 8.08 -12.21 70.27
N ALA A 6 9.18 -12.29 69.51
CA ALA A 6 9.42 -11.42 68.35
C ALA A 6 8.63 -11.86 67.09
N ARG A 7 8.30 -13.15 66.95
CA ARG A 7 7.54 -13.63 65.78
C ARG A 7 6.04 -13.32 65.88
N ALA A 8 5.48 -13.26 67.08
CA ALA A 8 4.04 -13.00 67.27
C ALA A 8 3.70 -11.52 67.04
N VAL A 9 4.61 -10.61 67.31
CA VAL A 9 4.40 -9.16 67.11
C VAL A 9 4.54 -8.77 65.62
N LEU A 10 5.44 -9.42 64.88
CA LEU A 10 5.60 -9.13 63.44
C LEU A 10 4.43 -9.66 62.59
N THR A 11 3.83 -10.81 62.92
CA THR A 11 2.69 -11.37 62.20
C THR A 11 1.40 -10.60 62.49
N ALA A 12 1.20 -10.10 63.70
CA ALA A 12 0.04 -9.27 64.02
C ALA A 12 0.09 -7.87 63.34
N SER A 13 1.27 -7.28 63.21
CA SER A 13 1.45 -5.97 62.54
C SER A 13 1.27 -6.05 61.05
N CYS A 14 1.75 -7.13 60.37
CA CYS A 14 1.54 -7.32 58.94
C CYS A 14 0.08 -7.62 58.60
N SER A 15 -0.64 -8.37 59.47
CA SER A 15 -2.05 -8.67 59.24
C SER A 15 -2.96 -7.46 59.42
N LEU A 16 -2.62 -6.54 60.33
CA LEU A 16 -3.40 -5.31 60.51
C LEU A 16 -3.15 -4.30 59.38
N VAL A 17 -1.91 -4.19 58.86
CA VAL A 17 -1.59 -3.32 57.71
C VAL A 17 -2.22 -3.85 56.44
N LEU A 18 -2.25 -5.17 56.21
CA LEU A 18 -2.92 -5.78 55.09
C LEU A 18 -4.46 -5.65 55.15
N ALA A 19 -5.02 -5.78 56.35
CA ALA A 19 -6.47 -5.62 56.55
C ALA A 19 -6.88 -4.13 56.42
N ALA A 20 -6.06 -3.19 56.86
CA ALA A 20 -6.28 -1.74 56.66
C ALA A 20 -6.13 -1.34 55.20
N ALA A 21 -5.17 -1.93 54.45
CA ALA A 21 -5.00 -1.68 53.03
C ALA A 21 -6.14 -2.28 52.17
N LEU A 22 -6.66 -3.45 52.55
CA LEU A 22 -7.81 -4.06 51.92
C LEU A 22 -9.12 -3.35 52.23
N ALA A 23 -9.28 -2.83 53.46
CA ALA A 23 -10.45 -2.04 53.85
C ALA A 23 -10.46 -0.66 53.20
N THR A 24 -9.30 -0.02 53.01
CA THR A 24 -9.20 1.26 52.27
C THR A 24 -9.37 1.08 50.75
N ALA A 25 -8.99 -0.07 50.20
CA ALA A 25 -9.25 -0.38 48.81
C ALA A 25 -10.75 -0.68 48.54
N SER A 26 -11.45 -1.35 49.48
CA SER A 26 -12.87 -1.62 49.34
C SER A 26 -13.78 -0.40 49.59
N THR A 27 -13.37 0.53 50.44
CA THR A 27 -14.11 1.79 50.68
C THR A 27 -13.90 2.85 49.60
N ARG A 28 -12.80 2.82 48.85
CA ARG A 28 -12.63 3.69 47.67
C ARG A 28 -13.51 3.29 46.47
N ALA A 29 -13.96 2.04 46.40
CA ALA A 29 -14.80 1.57 45.32
C ALA A 29 -16.30 1.94 45.45
N GLN A 30 -16.72 2.51 46.61
CA GLN A 30 -18.13 2.82 46.88
C GLN A 30 -18.49 4.32 46.93
N GLN A 31 -17.57 5.24 46.65
CA GLN A 31 -17.86 6.66 46.67
C GLN A 31 -17.46 7.36 45.39
N ASN A 32 -18.29 7.35 44.37
CA ASN A 32 -18.75 8.50 43.59
C ASN A 32 -19.63 8.12 42.40
N PRO A 33 -20.96 8.07 42.54
CA PRO A 33 -21.85 7.91 41.37
C PRO A 33 -21.90 9.17 40.50
N ALA A 34 -21.31 10.30 40.93
CA ALA A 34 -21.47 11.60 40.30
C ALA A 34 -20.49 11.91 39.14
N LEU A 35 -19.56 11.00 38.79
CA LEU A 35 -18.55 11.25 37.76
C LEU A 35 -18.53 10.20 36.63
N ASN A 36 -19.57 9.40 36.45
CA ASN A 36 -19.70 8.58 35.25
C ASN A 36 -20.34 9.42 34.16
N ASP A 37 -19.54 9.95 33.28
CA ASP A 37 -19.93 10.72 32.08
C ASP A 37 -20.54 9.85 30.96
N GLY A 38 -20.83 8.59 31.25
CA GLY A 38 -21.35 7.60 30.28
C GLY A 38 -20.26 6.95 29.42
N THR A 39 -19.00 7.33 29.58
CA THR A 39 -17.89 6.75 28.81
C THR A 39 -17.46 5.38 29.32
N ARG A 40 -17.93 4.97 30.52
CA ARG A 40 -17.60 3.69 31.14
C ARG A 40 -18.85 3.05 31.74
N ILE A 41 -18.95 1.74 31.62
CA ILE A 41 -20.12 0.94 32.03
C ILE A 41 -19.72 -0.29 32.86
N GLY A 42 -20.71 -0.87 33.56
CA GLY A 42 -20.55 -2.09 34.32
C GLY A 42 -19.62 -1.94 35.53
N ARG A 43 -18.88 -2.98 35.86
CA ARG A 43 -17.96 -3.02 37.02
C ARG A 43 -16.78 -2.04 36.90
N SER A 44 -16.53 -1.51 35.72
CA SER A 44 -15.50 -0.54 35.42
C SER A 44 -16.05 0.90 35.29
N ALA A 45 -17.29 1.16 35.73
CA ALA A 45 -17.93 2.47 35.67
C ALA A 45 -17.35 3.43 36.74
N VAL A 46 -16.03 3.58 36.77
CA VAL A 46 -15.26 4.50 37.58
C VAL A 46 -14.34 5.33 36.70
N PRO A 47 -13.97 6.57 37.03
CA PRO A 47 -13.02 7.34 36.26
C PRO A 47 -11.71 6.56 36.04
N LYS A 48 -11.07 6.75 34.90
CA LYS A 48 -9.72 6.20 34.67
C LYS A 48 -8.74 6.87 35.65
N ALA A 49 -7.76 6.09 36.11
CA ALA A 49 -6.62 6.70 36.82
C ALA A 49 -5.89 7.65 35.84
N PRO A 50 -5.33 8.76 36.35
CA PRO A 50 -4.62 9.71 35.48
C PRO A 50 -3.53 9.05 34.64
N GLU A 51 -2.76 8.13 35.20
CA GLU A 51 -1.70 7.40 34.51
C GLU A 51 -2.25 6.47 33.40
N PHE A 52 -3.46 5.95 33.60
CA PHE A 52 -4.14 5.16 32.59
C PHE A 52 -4.74 6.03 31.48
N GLN A 53 -5.20 7.24 31.82
CA GLN A 53 -5.65 8.20 30.81
C GLN A 53 -4.48 8.68 29.94
N GLU A 54 -3.33 8.99 30.57
CA GLU A 54 -2.11 9.38 29.88
C GLU A 54 -1.70 8.35 28.80
N LEU A 55 -1.80 7.04 29.10
CA LEU A 55 -1.49 5.98 28.15
C LEU A 55 -2.36 6.06 26.88
N TYR A 56 -3.63 6.42 27.02
CA TYR A 56 -4.54 6.60 25.86
C TYR A 56 -4.30 7.92 25.13
N ASP A 57 -3.85 8.96 25.83
CA ASP A 57 -3.59 10.27 25.22
C ASP A 57 -2.39 10.23 24.25
N PHE A 58 -1.46 9.29 24.47
CA PHE A 58 -0.34 9.02 23.56
C PHE A 58 -0.74 8.21 22.31
N ASP A 59 -1.91 7.58 22.27
CA ASP A 59 -2.35 6.79 21.12
C ASP A 59 -2.98 7.67 20.03
N ALA A 60 -2.13 8.51 19.42
CA ALA A 60 -2.56 9.37 18.31
C ALA A 60 -3.02 8.57 17.08
N ALA A 61 -2.48 7.37 16.88
CA ALA A 61 -2.84 6.49 15.77
C ALA A 61 -4.28 5.99 15.92
N ALA A 62 -4.67 5.51 17.11
CA ALA A 62 -6.03 5.06 17.39
C ALA A 62 -7.04 6.21 17.22
N LYS A 63 -6.71 7.42 17.67
CA LYS A 63 -7.57 8.60 17.49
C LYS A 63 -7.76 8.94 16.01
N THR A 64 -6.67 8.98 15.25
CA THR A 64 -6.72 9.28 13.81
C THR A 64 -7.51 8.23 13.05
N LEU A 65 -7.37 6.95 13.40
CA LEU A 65 -8.18 5.87 12.83
C LEU A 65 -9.64 6.01 13.22
N GLY A 66 -9.95 6.32 14.49
CA GLY A 66 -11.31 6.56 14.97
C GLY A 66 -12.02 7.67 14.19
N ASP A 67 -11.36 8.80 13.99
CA ASP A 67 -11.91 9.89 13.18
C ASP A 67 -12.16 9.47 11.72
N ALA A 68 -11.24 8.73 11.11
CA ALA A 68 -11.35 8.27 9.73
C ALA A 68 -12.42 7.17 9.55
N THR A 69 -12.71 6.39 10.59
CA THR A 69 -13.64 5.26 10.53
C THR A 69 -15.05 5.62 10.99
N PHE A 70 -15.24 6.71 11.71
CA PHE A 70 -16.54 7.13 12.23
C PHE A 70 -17.68 7.17 11.19
N PRO A 71 -17.49 7.68 9.96
CA PRO A 71 -18.55 7.65 8.93
C PRO A 71 -19.05 6.24 8.59
N TYR A 72 -18.20 5.23 8.75
CA TYR A 72 -18.58 3.82 8.55
C TYR A 72 -19.35 3.28 9.77
N GLU A 73 -18.95 3.65 10.99
CA GLU A 73 -19.63 3.27 12.22
C GLU A 73 -21.11 3.72 12.22
N VAL A 74 -21.36 4.96 11.82
CA VAL A 74 -22.70 5.52 11.62
C VAL A 74 -23.55 4.66 10.68
N ARG A 75 -22.97 4.19 9.58
CA ARG A 75 -23.66 3.31 8.62
C ARG A 75 -23.95 1.93 9.22
N VAL A 76 -23.03 1.37 10.00
CA VAL A 76 -23.21 0.08 10.67
C VAL A 76 -24.35 0.18 11.70
N HIS A 77 -24.44 1.28 12.46
CA HIS A 77 -25.54 1.49 13.40
C HIS A 77 -26.91 1.44 12.70
N ARG A 78 -27.07 2.18 11.60
CA ARG A 78 -28.30 2.20 10.82
C ARG A 78 -28.64 0.83 10.23
N ALA A 79 -27.69 0.16 9.59
CA ALA A 79 -27.88 -1.16 9.01
C ALA A 79 -28.32 -2.19 10.06
N HIS A 80 -27.72 -2.12 11.24
CA HIS A 80 -28.06 -3.02 12.35
C HIS A 80 -29.47 -2.77 12.90
N VAL A 81 -29.86 -1.50 13.13
CA VAL A 81 -31.20 -1.12 13.61
C VAL A 81 -32.27 -1.52 12.60
N VAL A 82 -32.05 -1.30 11.31
CA VAL A 82 -32.95 -1.75 10.23
C VAL A 82 -33.15 -3.27 10.30
N MET A 83 -32.08 -4.02 10.38
CA MET A 83 -32.14 -5.49 10.47
C MET A 83 -32.87 -5.96 11.74
N LEU A 84 -32.63 -5.33 12.89
CA LEU A 84 -33.33 -5.66 14.13
C LEU A 84 -34.85 -5.45 14.00
N ALA A 85 -35.29 -4.39 13.33
CA ALA A 85 -36.68 -4.11 13.06
C ALA A 85 -37.29 -5.11 12.06
N GLU A 86 -36.60 -5.41 10.96
CA GLU A 86 -37.03 -6.38 9.95
C GLU A 86 -37.19 -7.80 10.55
N LYS A 87 -36.34 -8.17 11.53
CA LYS A 87 -36.43 -9.44 12.27
C LYS A 87 -37.41 -9.41 13.41
N GLY A 88 -38.06 -8.28 13.71
CA GLY A 88 -39.00 -8.16 14.84
C GLY A 88 -38.33 -8.24 16.22
N ILE A 89 -37.01 -8.10 16.30
CA ILE A 89 -36.23 -8.07 17.54
C ILE A 89 -36.46 -6.74 18.28
N VAL A 90 -36.59 -5.66 17.52
CA VAL A 90 -36.98 -4.34 18.00
C VAL A 90 -38.27 -3.95 17.30
N THR A 91 -39.18 -3.27 18.00
CA THR A 91 -40.41 -2.79 17.36
C THR A 91 -40.13 -1.72 16.32
N ARG A 92 -40.99 -1.58 15.31
CA ARG A 92 -40.84 -0.52 14.31
C ARG A 92 -40.82 0.86 14.95
N SER A 93 -41.64 1.12 15.94
CA SER A 93 -41.69 2.40 16.68
C SER A 93 -40.35 2.69 17.40
N ASP A 94 -39.76 1.69 18.03
CA ASP A 94 -38.45 1.87 18.69
C ASP A 94 -37.34 2.09 17.66
N ALA A 95 -37.34 1.33 16.56
CA ALA A 95 -36.38 1.51 15.48
C ALA A 95 -36.45 2.92 14.87
N ALA A 96 -37.66 3.39 14.57
CA ALA A 96 -37.88 4.75 14.08
C ALA A 96 -37.36 5.81 15.07
N THR A 97 -37.59 5.60 16.37
CA THR A 97 -37.10 6.50 17.41
C THR A 97 -35.55 6.50 17.45
N ILE A 98 -34.94 5.30 17.38
CA ILE A 98 -33.47 5.17 17.38
C ILE A 98 -32.89 5.82 16.13
N LEU A 99 -33.42 5.57 14.93
CA LEU A 99 -32.90 6.12 13.66
C LEU A 99 -32.91 7.65 13.67
N ARG A 100 -34.02 8.29 14.04
CA ARG A 100 -34.08 9.74 14.20
C ARG A 100 -33.15 10.28 15.29
N GLY A 101 -32.95 9.52 16.37
CA GLY A 101 -31.99 9.84 17.41
C GLY A 101 -30.54 9.81 16.89
N LEU A 102 -30.21 8.83 16.03
CA LEU A 102 -28.91 8.75 15.37
C LEU A 102 -28.64 9.99 14.53
N ASP A 103 -29.60 10.48 13.74
CA ASP A 103 -29.42 11.70 12.95
C ASP A 103 -29.08 12.92 13.82
N THR A 104 -29.71 13.02 15.00
CA THR A 104 -29.44 14.09 15.95
C THR A 104 -28.03 14.01 16.53
N VAL A 105 -27.58 12.79 16.88
CA VAL A 105 -26.23 12.58 17.45
C VAL A 105 -25.15 12.73 16.38
N ASP A 106 -25.39 12.24 15.16
CA ASP A 106 -24.46 12.39 14.04
C ASP A 106 -24.20 13.87 13.70
N ALA A 107 -25.26 14.70 13.68
CA ALA A 107 -25.11 16.14 13.47
C ALA A 107 -24.23 16.79 14.56
N ARG A 108 -24.35 16.36 15.81
CA ARG A 108 -23.48 16.85 16.90
C ARG A 108 -22.06 16.32 16.78
N ALA A 109 -21.86 15.06 16.40
CA ALA A 109 -20.56 14.45 16.25
C ALA A 109 -19.75 15.06 15.07
N ALA A 110 -20.41 15.77 14.14
CA ALA A 110 -19.73 16.55 13.12
C ALA A 110 -18.84 17.63 13.73
N ASP A 111 -19.33 18.29 14.79
CA ASP A 111 -18.64 19.40 15.46
C ASP A 111 -17.91 18.96 16.74
N ASP A 112 -18.28 17.82 17.33
CA ASP A 112 -17.72 17.30 18.58
C ASP A 112 -17.05 15.94 18.36
N ALA A 113 -15.73 15.95 18.18
CA ALA A 113 -14.94 14.74 17.98
C ALA A 113 -14.98 13.75 19.16
N SER A 114 -15.32 14.21 20.38
CA SER A 114 -15.44 13.33 21.54
C SER A 114 -16.57 12.31 21.39
N LEU A 115 -17.57 12.61 20.55
CA LEU A 115 -18.67 11.71 20.22
C LEU A 115 -18.33 10.65 19.15
N ARG A 116 -17.15 10.73 18.54
CA ARG A 116 -16.73 9.77 17.47
C ARG A 116 -16.16 8.47 18.00
N THR A 117 -16.52 8.09 19.23
CA THR A 117 -16.22 6.80 19.84
C THR A 117 -17.49 6.20 20.43
N TYR A 118 -17.60 4.86 20.38
CA TYR A 118 -18.86 4.17 20.65
C TYR A 118 -19.55 4.53 21.97
N LEU A 119 -18.85 4.49 23.12
CA LEU A 119 -19.51 4.71 24.42
C LEU A 119 -20.00 6.15 24.62
N PRO A 120 -19.20 7.21 24.33
CA PRO A 120 -19.71 8.59 24.32
C PRO A 120 -20.85 8.80 23.34
N TYR A 121 -20.81 8.17 22.17
CA TYR A 121 -21.87 8.22 21.17
C TYR A 121 -23.18 7.61 21.70
N GLU A 122 -23.09 6.39 22.26
CA GLU A 122 -24.25 5.71 22.86
C GLU A 122 -24.82 6.50 24.05
N ALA A 123 -23.98 7.05 24.91
CA ALA A 123 -24.40 7.90 26.02
C ALA A 123 -25.13 9.16 25.52
N ALA A 124 -24.64 9.80 24.46
CA ALA A 124 -25.31 10.94 23.83
C ALA A 124 -26.67 10.54 23.23
N LEU A 125 -26.76 9.34 22.62
CA LEU A 125 -28.02 8.82 22.10
C LEU A 125 -29.02 8.54 23.23
N ILE A 126 -28.60 7.90 24.33
CA ILE A 126 -29.45 7.68 25.52
C ILE A 126 -29.95 9.01 26.09
N LYS A 127 -29.10 10.03 26.17
CA LYS A 127 -29.49 11.36 26.63
C LYS A 127 -30.51 12.03 25.70
N THR A 128 -30.45 11.73 24.40
CA THR A 128 -31.33 12.33 23.38
C THR A 128 -32.70 11.68 23.32
N ILE A 129 -32.78 10.33 23.36
CA ILE A 129 -34.02 9.57 23.13
C ILE A 129 -34.43 8.66 24.31
N GLY A 130 -33.68 8.70 25.40
CA GLY A 130 -33.96 7.88 26.58
C GLY A 130 -33.52 6.40 26.47
N PRO A 131 -34.00 5.52 27.36
CA PRO A 131 -33.53 4.12 27.48
C PRO A 131 -33.72 3.26 26.23
N VAL A 132 -34.61 3.64 25.30
CA VAL A 132 -34.83 2.94 24.03
C VAL A 132 -33.56 2.87 23.19
N ALA A 133 -32.66 3.83 23.33
CA ALA A 133 -31.35 3.86 22.67
C ALA A 133 -30.53 2.59 22.88
N GLY A 134 -30.60 2.01 24.11
CA GLY A 134 -29.84 0.78 24.43
C GLY A 134 -30.25 -0.44 23.59
N ARG A 135 -31.43 -0.42 22.95
CA ARG A 135 -31.87 -1.50 22.04
C ARG A 135 -31.04 -1.55 20.76
N MET A 136 -30.37 -0.47 20.36
CA MET A 136 -29.43 -0.45 19.23
C MET A 136 -28.31 -1.47 19.39
N HIS A 137 -27.88 -1.79 20.61
CA HIS A 137 -26.78 -2.71 20.88
C HIS A 137 -27.19 -4.19 20.94
N THR A 138 -28.47 -4.52 20.76
CA THR A 138 -29.00 -5.88 20.87
C THR A 138 -28.27 -6.84 19.92
N GLY A 139 -27.72 -7.94 20.46
CA GLY A 139 -27.04 -8.98 19.69
C GLY A 139 -25.67 -8.58 19.12
N ARG A 140 -25.09 -7.45 19.52
CA ARG A 140 -23.84 -6.90 19.00
C ARG A 140 -22.81 -6.65 20.12
N SER A 141 -21.54 -6.66 19.77
CA SER A 141 -20.42 -6.20 20.61
C SER A 141 -19.67 -5.05 19.93
N ARG A 142 -18.85 -4.33 20.69
CA ARG A 142 -17.87 -3.39 20.11
C ARG A 142 -16.80 -4.12 19.31
N ASN A 143 -16.58 -5.40 19.56
CA ASN A 143 -15.55 -6.19 18.87
C ASN A 143 -15.91 -6.43 17.39
N ASP A 144 -17.11 -6.94 17.11
CA ASP A 144 -17.57 -7.16 15.74
C ASP A 144 -17.90 -5.84 15.04
N LEU A 145 -18.41 -4.83 15.77
CA LEU A 145 -18.59 -3.48 15.27
C LEU A 145 -17.26 -2.89 14.74
N ALA A 146 -16.21 -2.86 15.59
CA ALA A 146 -14.92 -2.29 15.21
C ALA A 146 -14.28 -3.02 14.00
N ASN A 147 -14.34 -4.36 13.97
CA ASN A 147 -13.82 -5.12 12.83
C ASN A 147 -14.62 -4.86 11.55
N THR A 148 -15.95 -4.70 11.65
CA THR A 148 -16.79 -4.36 10.49
C THR A 148 -16.43 -2.98 9.94
N VAL A 149 -16.32 -2.00 10.81
CA VAL A 149 -15.96 -0.61 10.47
C VAL A 149 -14.56 -0.55 9.84
N ASN A 150 -13.59 -1.24 10.42
CA ASN A 150 -12.23 -1.31 9.88
C ASN A 150 -12.21 -1.94 8.48
N ARG A 151 -12.93 -3.05 8.25
CA ARG A 151 -13.01 -3.69 6.93
C ARG A 151 -13.65 -2.75 5.89
N MET A 152 -14.69 -1.99 6.26
CA MET A 152 -15.28 -0.98 5.36
C MET A 152 -14.28 0.13 5.01
N PHE A 153 -13.55 0.65 6.00
CA PHE A 153 -12.51 1.64 5.80
C PHE A 153 -11.39 1.14 4.88
N TYR A 154 -10.80 -0.02 5.21
CA TYR A 154 -9.70 -0.58 4.41
C TYR A 154 -10.14 -0.99 3.00
N ARG A 155 -11.37 -1.46 2.82
CA ARG A 155 -11.96 -1.69 1.51
C ARG A 155 -11.94 -0.43 0.63
N ASP A 156 -12.33 0.71 1.19
CA ASP A 156 -12.34 1.98 0.46
C ASP A 156 -10.91 2.49 0.21
N GLN A 157 -9.98 2.28 1.15
CA GLN A 157 -8.56 2.58 0.95
C GLN A 157 -7.95 1.71 -0.17
N LEU A 158 -8.29 0.43 -0.26
CA LEU A 158 -7.87 -0.45 -1.36
C LEU A 158 -8.36 0.09 -2.72
N ASN A 159 -9.63 0.51 -2.81
CA ASN A 159 -10.16 1.10 -4.05
C ASN A 159 -9.44 2.39 -4.44
N ARG A 160 -9.09 3.26 -3.48
CA ARG A 160 -8.29 4.48 -3.73
C ARG A 160 -6.86 4.13 -4.18
N THR A 161 -6.26 3.12 -3.57
CA THR A 161 -4.93 2.63 -3.93
C THR A 161 -4.91 2.09 -5.36
N VAL A 162 -5.83 1.20 -5.70
CA VAL A 162 -5.95 0.64 -7.06
C VAL A 162 -6.16 1.74 -8.10
N GLU A 163 -7.01 2.74 -7.82
CA GLU A 163 -7.21 3.89 -8.70
C GLU A 163 -5.91 4.65 -8.97
N ALA A 164 -5.14 4.96 -7.93
CA ALA A 164 -3.87 5.66 -8.06
C ALA A 164 -2.84 4.83 -8.87
N LEU A 165 -2.78 3.52 -8.65
CA LEU A 165 -1.90 2.63 -9.40
C LEU A 165 -2.29 2.52 -10.88
N ILE A 166 -3.57 2.42 -11.19
CA ILE A 166 -4.09 2.42 -12.57
C ILE A 166 -3.69 3.74 -13.27
N ALA A 167 -3.81 4.87 -12.59
CA ALA A 167 -3.40 6.17 -13.15
C ALA A 167 -1.88 6.23 -13.43
N LEU A 168 -1.05 5.73 -12.51
CA LEU A 168 0.39 5.64 -12.71
C LEU A 168 0.74 4.67 -13.85
N ARG A 169 0.14 3.48 -13.88
CA ARG A 169 0.35 2.49 -14.94
C ARG A 169 -0.03 3.05 -16.31
N SER A 170 -1.15 3.77 -16.40
CA SER A 170 -1.58 4.45 -17.62
C SER A 170 -0.57 5.49 -18.09
N ALA A 171 -0.02 6.31 -17.16
CA ALA A 171 1.00 7.30 -17.49
C ALA A 171 2.32 6.64 -17.97
N VAL A 172 2.72 5.53 -17.35
CA VAL A 172 3.89 4.74 -17.75
C VAL A 172 3.72 4.19 -19.17
N VAL A 173 2.56 3.59 -19.47
CA VAL A 173 2.27 3.03 -20.80
C VAL A 173 2.21 4.12 -21.87
N ALA A 174 1.60 5.27 -21.57
CA ALA A 174 1.58 6.41 -22.48
C ALA A 174 3.01 6.94 -22.76
N LYS A 175 3.83 7.11 -21.71
CA LYS A 175 5.23 7.52 -21.87
C LYS A 175 6.05 6.49 -22.65
N ALA A 176 5.78 5.20 -22.49
CA ALA A 176 6.41 4.14 -23.27
C ALA A 176 6.08 4.26 -24.77
N ALA A 177 4.82 4.56 -25.10
CA ALA A 177 4.37 4.75 -26.48
C ALA A 177 5.07 5.95 -27.16
N ASP A 178 5.33 7.02 -26.42
CA ASP A 178 6.06 8.22 -26.92
C ASP A 178 7.57 7.98 -27.12
N ASN A 179 8.08 6.82 -26.65
CA ASN A 179 9.52 6.54 -26.59
C ASN A 179 9.90 5.17 -27.18
N LEU A 180 9.18 4.71 -28.20
CA LEU A 180 9.45 3.45 -28.89
C LEU A 180 10.84 3.42 -29.54
N ASP A 181 11.32 4.59 -30.00
CA ASP A 181 12.58 4.74 -30.72
C ASP A 181 13.65 5.48 -29.89
N THR A 182 13.39 5.79 -28.63
CA THR A 182 14.36 6.42 -27.72
C THR A 182 15.35 5.37 -27.24
N VAL A 183 16.46 5.21 -27.96
CA VAL A 183 17.50 4.23 -27.64
C VAL A 183 18.29 4.67 -26.41
N MET A 184 18.47 3.75 -25.47
CA MET A 184 19.25 3.91 -24.26
C MET A 184 19.98 2.61 -23.91
N VAL A 185 20.83 2.65 -22.87
CA VAL A 185 21.49 1.45 -22.33
C VAL A 185 20.70 0.92 -21.15
N VAL A 186 20.49 -0.39 -21.08
CA VAL A 186 20.10 -1.06 -19.84
C VAL A 186 21.34 -1.35 -18.99
N TYR A 187 21.20 -1.26 -17.67
CA TYR A 187 22.28 -1.49 -16.72
C TYR A 187 22.11 -2.81 -15.98
N THR A 188 23.22 -3.54 -15.81
CA THR A 188 23.34 -4.61 -14.83
C THR A 188 24.50 -4.28 -13.91
N HIS A 189 24.34 -4.48 -12.58
CA HIS A 189 25.39 -4.13 -11.59
C HIS A 189 25.86 -2.67 -11.68
N ARG A 190 25.00 -1.75 -12.15
CA ARG A 190 25.34 -0.36 -12.49
C ARG A 190 26.43 -0.21 -13.56
N LYS A 191 26.64 -1.25 -14.36
CA LYS A 191 27.47 -1.22 -15.57
C LYS A 191 26.54 -1.29 -16.78
N GLU A 192 26.94 -0.62 -17.83
CA GLU A 192 26.24 -0.67 -19.11
C GLU A 192 26.23 -2.10 -19.64
N ALA A 193 25.09 -2.55 -20.11
CA ALA A 193 24.91 -3.90 -20.61
C ALA A 193 24.58 -3.90 -22.11
N GLN A 194 23.33 -3.66 -22.48
CA GLN A 194 22.89 -3.78 -23.87
C GLN A 194 21.98 -2.59 -24.27
N PRO A 195 21.91 -2.25 -25.57
CA PRO A 195 20.96 -1.28 -26.06
C PRO A 195 19.51 -1.75 -25.93
N ILE A 196 18.66 -0.87 -25.41
CA ILE A 196 17.21 -1.03 -25.32
C ILE A 196 16.54 0.26 -25.75
N THR A 197 15.20 0.35 -25.64
CA THR A 197 14.50 1.64 -25.71
C THR A 197 13.96 2.04 -24.33
N LEU A 198 13.75 3.36 -24.12
CA LEU A 198 13.07 3.86 -22.94
C LEU A 198 11.64 3.27 -22.87
N GLY A 199 10.97 3.09 -24.02
CA GLY A 199 9.69 2.41 -24.07
C GLY A 199 9.76 1.00 -23.52
N HIS A 200 10.78 0.21 -23.86
CA HIS A 200 11.00 -1.12 -23.31
C HIS A 200 11.20 -1.12 -21.79
N TYR A 201 12.04 -0.22 -21.27
CA TYR A 201 12.24 -0.06 -19.83
C TYR A 201 10.92 0.24 -19.10
N LEU A 202 10.13 1.17 -19.63
CA LEU A 202 8.86 1.58 -19.02
C LEU A 202 7.82 0.45 -19.04
N MET A 203 7.83 -0.43 -20.06
CA MET A 203 6.94 -1.60 -20.06
C MET A 203 7.27 -2.60 -18.94
N ALA A 204 8.53 -2.75 -18.55
CA ALA A 204 8.88 -3.55 -17.37
C ALA A 204 8.30 -2.95 -16.08
N ILE A 205 8.25 -1.61 -15.96
CA ILE A 205 7.59 -0.92 -14.84
C ILE A 205 6.07 -1.14 -14.90
N SER A 206 5.44 -1.04 -16.08
CA SER A 206 4.01 -1.32 -16.25
C SER A 206 3.63 -2.74 -15.79
N GLU A 207 4.43 -3.73 -16.14
CA GLU A 207 4.22 -5.13 -15.70
C GLU A 207 4.32 -5.26 -14.17
N SER A 208 5.29 -4.60 -13.55
CA SER A 208 5.43 -4.59 -12.08
C SER A 208 4.24 -3.94 -11.38
N LEU A 209 3.69 -2.86 -11.96
CA LEU A 209 2.50 -2.18 -11.46
C LEU A 209 1.25 -3.07 -11.59
N GLY A 210 1.08 -3.77 -12.72
CA GLY A 210 0.00 -4.74 -12.90
C GLY A 210 0.00 -5.82 -11.82
N LYS A 211 1.16 -6.43 -11.54
CA LYS A 211 1.31 -7.41 -10.44
C LYS A 211 0.93 -6.83 -9.06
N SER A 212 1.18 -5.55 -8.84
CA SER A 212 0.78 -4.89 -7.59
C SER A 212 -0.73 -4.65 -7.53
N ILE A 213 -1.36 -4.26 -8.63
CA ILE A 213 -2.82 -4.14 -8.74
C ILE A 213 -3.49 -5.48 -8.46
N ASP A 214 -2.99 -6.58 -9.05
CA ASP A 214 -3.52 -7.93 -8.82
C ASP A 214 -3.50 -8.33 -7.34
N ARG A 215 -2.41 -8.01 -6.59
CA ARG A 215 -2.35 -8.26 -5.16
C ARG A 215 -3.44 -7.52 -4.40
N TYR A 216 -3.62 -6.23 -4.65
CA TYR A 216 -4.67 -5.43 -4.01
C TYR A 216 -6.08 -5.91 -4.37
N GLU A 217 -6.30 -6.41 -5.58
CA GLU A 217 -7.57 -6.98 -5.98
C GLU A 217 -7.88 -8.30 -5.27
N GLN A 218 -6.88 -9.15 -5.10
CA GLN A 218 -6.99 -10.38 -4.31
C GLN A 218 -7.23 -10.09 -2.83
N LEU A 219 -6.54 -9.09 -2.29
CA LEU A 219 -6.76 -8.64 -0.91
C LEU A 219 -8.17 -8.06 -0.72
N TYR A 220 -8.69 -7.30 -1.70
CA TYR A 220 -10.04 -6.77 -1.64
C TYR A 220 -11.08 -7.87 -1.40
N ALA A 221 -10.98 -9.01 -2.07
CA ALA A 221 -11.91 -10.13 -1.89
C ALA A 221 -11.90 -10.69 -0.45
N ARG A 222 -10.75 -10.66 0.23
CA ARG A 222 -10.62 -11.08 1.63
C ARG A 222 -11.10 -10.01 2.62
N VAL A 223 -10.85 -8.74 2.33
CA VAL A 223 -11.28 -7.61 3.17
C VAL A 223 -12.79 -7.42 3.10
N ASN A 224 -13.41 -7.58 1.91
CA ASN A 224 -14.83 -7.27 1.70
C ASN A 224 -15.77 -8.40 2.18
N GLN A 225 -15.50 -8.96 3.38
CA GLN A 225 -16.34 -9.94 4.07
C GLN A 225 -16.79 -9.37 5.41
N SER A 226 -18.11 -9.42 5.70
CA SER A 226 -18.69 -8.84 6.93
C SER A 226 -18.48 -9.73 8.15
N PRO A 227 -17.88 -9.25 9.23
CA PRO A 227 -17.82 -9.96 10.50
C PRO A 227 -19.02 -9.64 11.42
N LEU A 228 -19.90 -8.69 11.06
CA LEU A 228 -21.00 -8.23 11.91
C LEU A 228 -21.93 -9.40 12.30
N GLY A 229 -22.29 -9.45 13.58
CA GLY A 229 -23.04 -10.56 14.19
C GLY A 229 -22.13 -11.62 14.81
N ALA A 230 -20.80 -11.48 14.74
CA ALA A 230 -19.85 -12.29 15.52
C ALA A 230 -19.90 -11.96 17.02
N ALA A 231 -20.49 -10.83 17.39
CA ALA A 231 -20.59 -10.31 18.74
C ALA A 231 -19.22 -10.30 19.46
N ALA A 232 -19.11 -10.91 20.62
CA ALA A 232 -17.84 -11.06 21.35
C ALA A 232 -17.22 -12.44 21.12
N SER A 233 -17.04 -12.83 19.87
CA SER A 233 -16.41 -14.07 19.37
C SER A 233 -17.29 -15.33 19.33
N ALA A 234 -18.41 -15.37 20.04
CA ALA A 234 -19.25 -16.56 20.10
C ALA A 234 -20.60 -16.41 19.37
N GLY A 235 -20.76 -15.32 18.61
CA GLY A 235 -22.07 -14.98 18.05
C GLY A 235 -23.06 -14.55 19.12
N THR A 236 -24.34 -14.73 18.85
CA THR A 236 -25.44 -14.35 19.76
C THR A 236 -26.60 -15.33 19.65
N SER A 237 -27.41 -15.46 20.70
CA SER A 237 -28.65 -16.22 20.68
C SER A 237 -29.82 -15.50 19.98
N TRP A 238 -29.64 -14.22 19.62
CA TRP A 238 -30.62 -13.48 18.83
C TRP A 238 -30.61 -13.96 17.38
N PRO A 239 -31.76 -14.09 16.71
CA PRO A 239 -31.85 -14.54 15.32
C PRO A 239 -31.51 -13.39 14.35
N LEU A 240 -30.28 -12.86 14.43
CA LEU A 240 -29.80 -11.81 13.56
C LEU A 240 -29.72 -12.27 12.10
N ASP A 241 -29.97 -11.35 11.18
CA ASP A 241 -29.75 -11.56 9.75
C ASP A 241 -28.42 -10.92 9.33
N ARG A 242 -27.33 -11.70 9.41
CA ARG A 242 -25.98 -11.28 9.05
C ARG A 242 -25.85 -10.98 7.55
N GLU A 243 -26.55 -11.73 6.70
CA GLU A 243 -26.54 -11.52 5.25
C GLU A 243 -27.21 -10.19 4.89
N ARG A 244 -28.33 -9.86 5.55
CA ARG A 244 -29.02 -8.59 5.36
C ARG A 244 -28.13 -7.40 5.70
N THR A 245 -27.46 -7.43 6.85
CA THR A 245 -26.55 -6.35 7.24
C THR A 245 -25.33 -6.27 6.31
N ALA A 246 -24.76 -7.38 5.88
CA ALA A 246 -23.68 -7.42 4.91
C ALA A 246 -24.10 -6.77 3.56
N ALA A 247 -25.28 -7.09 3.05
CA ALA A 247 -25.82 -6.53 1.82
C ALA A 247 -26.02 -4.99 1.94
N LEU A 248 -26.61 -4.50 3.04
CA LEU A 248 -26.82 -3.09 3.31
C LEU A 248 -25.51 -2.29 3.46
N LEU A 249 -24.43 -2.95 3.87
CA LEU A 249 -23.11 -2.36 4.02
C LEU A 249 -22.20 -2.56 2.80
N GLY A 250 -22.66 -3.27 1.77
CA GLY A 250 -21.97 -3.48 0.51
C GLY A 250 -20.85 -4.51 0.55
N PHE A 251 -20.90 -5.45 1.50
CA PHE A 251 -19.99 -6.59 1.55
C PHE A 251 -20.33 -7.63 0.47
N ASP A 252 -19.35 -8.45 0.09
CA ASP A 252 -19.52 -9.54 -0.87
C ASP A 252 -20.01 -10.83 -0.21
N GLY A 253 -19.80 -10.96 1.12
CA GLY A 253 -20.16 -12.12 1.92
C GLY A 253 -19.90 -11.91 3.40
N LEU A 254 -19.75 -13.03 4.12
CA LEU A 254 -19.56 -13.06 5.57
C LEU A 254 -18.21 -13.67 5.93
N VAL A 255 -17.58 -13.16 6.99
CA VAL A 255 -16.63 -13.95 7.76
C VAL A 255 -17.46 -14.99 8.51
N ILE A 256 -17.34 -16.26 8.13
CA ILE A 256 -18.25 -17.31 8.59
C ILE A 256 -18.04 -17.62 10.08
N ASP A 257 -16.80 -17.90 10.47
CA ASP A 257 -16.46 -18.17 11.86
C ASP A 257 -16.47 -16.89 12.69
N THR A 258 -17.14 -16.92 13.84
CA THR A 258 -17.32 -15.73 14.68
C THR A 258 -16.08 -15.37 15.50
N ILE A 259 -15.20 -16.35 15.78
CA ILE A 259 -13.90 -16.06 16.40
C ILE A 259 -13.02 -15.34 15.38
N GLU A 260 -12.93 -15.87 14.14
CA GLU A 260 -12.24 -15.21 13.03
C GLU A 260 -12.78 -13.80 12.79
N GLY A 261 -14.10 -13.62 12.85
CA GLY A 261 -14.76 -12.31 12.69
C GLY A 261 -14.32 -11.24 13.70
N THR A 262 -13.77 -11.63 14.84
CA THR A 262 -13.29 -10.72 15.88
C THR A 262 -11.77 -10.77 16.10
N ALA A 263 -11.13 -11.90 15.84
CA ALA A 263 -9.70 -12.12 16.03
C ALA A 263 -8.87 -11.88 14.75
N GLY A 264 -9.45 -12.15 13.58
CA GLY A 264 -8.76 -12.04 12.30
C GLY A 264 -8.24 -10.63 12.01
N TRP A 265 -6.92 -10.52 11.78
CA TRP A 265 -6.22 -9.25 11.49
C TRP A 265 -5.16 -9.40 10.39
N ASP A 266 -5.05 -10.59 9.83
CA ASP A 266 -4.12 -10.98 8.77
C ASP A 266 -4.26 -10.11 7.52
N HIS A 267 -5.49 -9.71 7.17
CA HIS A 267 -5.77 -8.81 6.06
C HIS A 267 -5.10 -7.41 6.21
N ILE A 268 -4.83 -6.95 7.44
CA ILE A 268 -4.08 -5.72 7.69
C ILE A 268 -2.58 -5.94 7.49
N ALA A 269 -2.06 -7.10 7.92
CA ALA A 269 -0.67 -7.48 7.67
C ALA A 269 -0.41 -7.67 6.17
N GLU A 270 -1.35 -8.27 5.45
CA GLU A 270 -1.30 -8.41 4.00
C GLU A 270 -1.30 -7.04 3.32
N PHE A 271 -2.20 -6.12 3.71
CA PHE A 271 -2.22 -4.77 3.15
C PHE A 271 -0.90 -4.01 3.42
N ALA A 272 -0.35 -4.10 4.63
CA ALA A 272 0.95 -3.52 4.96
C ALA A 272 2.06 -4.09 4.07
N SER A 273 2.06 -5.41 3.86
CA SER A 273 3.05 -6.12 3.05
C SER A 273 2.93 -5.75 1.57
N ASP A 274 1.73 -5.69 1.02
CA ASP A 274 1.50 -5.27 -0.36
C ASP A 274 1.93 -3.82 -0.60
N ASN A 275 1.68 -2.93 0.37
CA ASN A 275 2.16 -1.54 0.33
C ASN A 275 3.70 -1.48 0.30
N ALA A 276 4.37 -2.29 1.13
CA ALA A 276 5.84 -2.31 1.17
C ALA A 276 6.43 -2.89 -0.13
N ILE A 277 5.83 -3.93 -0.71
CA ILE A 277 6.24 -4.51 -1.99
C ILE A 277 6.08 -3.47 -3.11
N TYR A 278 4.90 -2.85 -3.20
CA TYR A 278 4.61 -1.84 -4.21
C TYR A 278 5.54 -0.64 -4.09
N LEU A 279 5.64 -0.05 -2.91
CA LEU A 279 6.47 1.14 -2.66
C LEU A 279 7.96 0.87 -2.84
N SER A 280 8.43 -0.35 -2.56
CA SER A 280 9.81 -0.75 -2.87
C SER A 280 10.07 -0.71 -4.38
N GLY A 281 9.12 -1.18 -5.20
CA GLY A 281 9.17 -1.05 -6.65
C GLY A 281 9.17 0.41 -7.11
N LEU A 282 8.29 1.22 -6.54
CA LEU A 282 8.19 2.65 -6.84
C LEU A 282 9.46 3.42 -6.44
N SER A 283 10.07 3.07 -5.31
CA SER A 283 11.35 3.61 -4.84
C SER A 283 12.49 3.31 -5.81
N ARG A 284 12.49 2.12 -6.42
CA ARG A 284 13.50 1.75 -7.45
C ARG A 284 13.35 2.64 -8.69
N LEU A 285 12.12 2.83 -9.18
CA LEU A 285 11.86 3.76 -10.29
C LEU A 285 12.28 5.20 -9.95
N ALA A 286 11.93 5.68 -8.74
CA ALA A 286 12.36 7.00 -8.28
C ALA A 286 13.89 7.13 -8.23
N SER A 287 14.61 6.09 -7.78
CA SER A 287 16.07 6.06 -7.77
C SER A 287 16.69 6.09 -9.16
N GLU A 288 16.11 5.36 -10.12
CA GLU A 288 16.56 5.37 -11.52
C GLU A 288 16.38 6.76 -12.16
N ILE A 289 15.19 7.36 -12.02
CA ILE A 289 14.93 8.70 -12.55
C ILE A 289 15.83 9.74 -11.88
N GLN A 290 16.09 9.62 -10.58
CA GLN A 290 17.02 10.49 -9.88
C GLN A 290 18.43 10.38 -10.46
N LEU A 291 18.91 9.15 -10.72
CA LEU A 291 20.22 8.91 -11.35
C LEU A 291 20.27 9.51 -12.75
N TRP A 292 19.23 9.30 -13.58
CA TRP A 292 19.19 9.86 -14.95
C TRP A 292 19.22 11.38 -14.97
N SER A 293 18.73 12.03 -13.92
CA SER A 293 18.64 13.48 -13.81
C SER A 293 19.85 14.14 -13.14
N THR A 294 20.88 13.38 -12.76
CA THR A 294 22.13 13.95 -12.21
C THR A 294 22.92 14.73 -13.26
N ASP A 295 23.76 15.64 -12.79
CA ASP A 295 24.63 16.46 -13.64
C ASP A 295 25.65 15.63 -14.44
N GLU A 296 25.98 14.42 -13.96
CA GLU A 296 26.90 13.48 -14.60
C GLU A 296 26.20 12.70 -15.72
N TYR A 297 24.98 12.16 -15.47
CA TYR A 297 24.26 11.34 -16.46
C TYR A 297 23.53 12.19 -17.49
N ARG A 298 22.74 13.17 -17.07
CA ARG A 298 21.94 14.04 -17.94
C ARG A 298 21.10 13.30 -18.97
N SER A 299 20.68 12.09 -18.63
CA SER A 299 19.87 11.23 -19.51
C SER A 299 18.40 11.60 -19.52
N ALA A 300 17.93 12.31 -18.49
CA ALA A 300 16.58 12.85 -18.42
C ALA A 300 16.55 14.09 -17.55
N GLU A 301 15.51 14.90 -17.70
CA GLU A 301 15.29 16.08 -16.88
C GLU A 301 13.93 16.02 -16.21
N LEU A 302 13.89 16.39 -14.90
CA LEU A 302 12.66 16.56 -14.15
C LEU A 302 11.99 17.89 -14.50
N ASP A 303 10.68 17.85 -14.66
CA ASP A 303 9.89 19.07 -14.74
C ASP A 303 10.05 19.88 -13.43
N PRO A 304 10.30 21.19 -13.51
CA PRO A 304 10.45 22.05 -12.33
C PRO A 304 9.29 21.96 -11.33
N ALA A 305 8.08 21.63 -11.79
CA ALA A 305 6.90 21.44 -10.91
C ALA A 305 7.04 20.26 -9.94
N PHE A 306 7.96 19.32 -10.21
CA PHE A 306 8.26 18.16 -9.36
C PHE A 306 9.63 18.23 -8.70
N ALA A 307 10.32 19.37 -8.83
CA ALA A 307 11.62 19.62 -8.22
C ALA A 307 11.52 20.66 -7.11
N GLY A 308 12.39 20.51 -6.10
CA GLY A 308 12.57 21.53 -5.07
C GLY A 308 13.58 22.60 -5.50
N THR A 309 13.56 23.72 -4.78
CA THR A 309 14.46 24.84 -5.01
C THR A 309 15.61 24.87 -4.00
N SER A 310 16.75 25.47 -4.39
CA SER A 310 17.83 25.78 -3.46
C SER A 310 17.70 27.21 -2.97
N SER A 311 17.87 27.44 -1.68
CA SER A 311 17.85 28.79 -1.08
C SER A 311 19.11 29.61 -1.38
N ILE A 312 20.19 28.96 -1.85
CA ILE A 312 21.51 29.61 -2.07
C ILE A 312 22.04 29.42 -3.50
N MET A 313 21.63 28.36 -4.20
CA MET A 313 22.10 28.01 -5.53
C MET A 313 20.95 28.13 -6.54
N PRO A 314 20.84 29.24 -7.30
CA PRO A 314 19.68 29.51 -8.15
C PRO A 314 19.51 28.53 -9.32
N GLN A 315 20.61 27.89 -9.76
CA GLN A 315 20.57 26.89 -10.84
C GLN A 315 20.16 25.49 -10.39
N LYS A 316 20.14 25.22 -9.08
CA LYS A 316 19.95 23.86 -8.53
C LYS A 316 18.47 23.49 -8.47
N LYS A 317 18.10 22.41 -9.13
CA LYS A 317 16.80 21.73 -9.04
C LYS A 317 16.97 20.45 -8.25
N ASN A 318 16.40 20.39 -7.03
CA ASN A 318 16.48 19.20 -6.18
C ASN A 318 15.41 18.18 -6.59
N PRO A 319 15.68 16.88 -6.63
CA PRO A 319 14.69 15.86 -6.97
C PRO A 319 13.80 15.49 -5.76
N ASP A 320 13.22 16.50 -5.08
CA ASP A 320 12.51 16.36 -3.81
C ASP A 320 11.34 15.37 -3.89
N SER A 321 10.61 15.33 -5.01
CA SER A 321 9.51 14.38 -5.20
C SER A 321 9.98 12.93 -5.18
N LEU A 322 11.15 12.66 -5.76
CA LEU A 322 11.76 11.33 -5.81
C LEU A 322 12.29 10.92 -4.44
N GLU A 323 12.94 11.84 -3.73
CA GLU A 323 13.46 11.61 -2.37
C GLU A 323 12.34 11.36 -1.38
N ARG A 324 11.24 12.14 -1.43
CA ARG A 324 10.04 11.93 -0.62
C ARG A 324 9.39 10.60 -0.89
N THR A 325 9.27 10.20 -2.15
CA THR A 325 8.75 8.87 -2.54
C THR A 325 9.58 7.75 -1.91
N ARG A 326 10.91 7.86 -1.95
CA ARG A 326 11.83 6.89 -1.34
C ARG A 326 11.73 6.85 0.19
N GLN A 327 11.53 8.01 0.83
CA GLN A 327 11.30 8.09 2.27
C GLN A 327 9.99 7.39 2.68
N ILE A 328 8.90 7.62 1.94
CA ILE A 328 7.60 6.96 2.19
C ILE A 328 7.73 5.45 2.01
N ALA A 329 8.47 4.99 1.00
CA ALA A 329 8.75 3.57 0.81
C ALA A 329 9.52 2.95 1.99
N ALA A 330 10.52 3.62 2.53
CA ALA A 330 11.25 3.15 3.71
C ALA A 330 10.33 3.02 4.94
N ASN A 331 9.45 4.00 5.16
CA ASN A 331 8.49 3.96 6.27
C ASN A 331 7.49 2.79 6.16
N SER A 332 7.12 2.40 4.94
CA SER A 332 6.18 1.28 4.73
C SER A 332 6.74 -0.06 5.22
N VAL A 333 8.04 -0.28 5.13
CA VAL A 333 8.70 -1.48 5.67
C VAL A 333 8.61 -1.51 7.20
N GLY A 334 8.75 -0.35 7.86
CA GLY A 334 8.53 -0.22 9.31
C GLY A 334 7.09 -0.55 9.71
N ALA A 335 6.10 -0.14 8.92
CA ALA A 335 4.70 -0.46 9.16
C ALA A 335 4.42 -1.97 9.11
N VAL A 336 4.99 -2.70 8.14
CA VAL A 336 4.91 -4.19 8.07
C VAL A 336 5.43 -4.81 9.36
N THR A 337 6.60 -4.39 9.81
CA THR A 337 7.24 -4.91 11.03
C THR A 337 6.33 -4.67 12.24
N SER A 338 5.79 -3.46 12.40
CA SER A 338 4.90 -3.13 13.51
C SER A 338 3.64 -4.00 13.53
N VAL A 339 2.96 -4.14 12.38
CA VAL A 339 1.74 -4.96 12.28
C VAL A 339 2.03 -6.42 12.57
N LEU A 340 3.04 -7.02 11.93
CA LEU A 340 3.38 -8.44 12.13
C LEU A 340 3.83 -8.74 13.56
N THR A 341 4.63 -7.85 14.17
CA THR A 341 5.06 -8.01 15.56
C THR A 341 3.86 -7.97 16.52
N SER A 342 2.91 -7.07 16.28
CA SER A 342 1.69 -6.98 17.08
C SER A 342 0.82 -8.23 16.99
N LEU A 343 0.73 -8.84 15.81
CA LEU A 343 0.00 -10.09 15.60
C LEU A 343 0.70 -11.28 16.29
N ASN A 344 2.02 -11.37 16.14
CA ASN A 344 2.79 -12.45 16.76
C ASN A 344 2.76 -12.41 18.30
N ALA A 345 2.55 -11.22 18.89
CA ALA A 345 2.48 -11.04 20.34
C ALA A 345 1.06 -11.21 20.92
N ALA A 346 0.05 -11.40 20.08
CA ALA A 346 -1.35 -11.51 20.52
C ALA A 346 -1.86 -12.96 20.41
N GLU A 347 -2.68 -13.37 21.35
CA GLU A 347 -3.48 -14.60 21.26
C GLU A 347 -4.52 -14.47 20.16
N TYR A 348 -5.05 -15.60 19.66
CA TYR A 348 -6.09 -15.61 18.63
C TYR A 348 -7.46 -15.19 19.18
N GLN A 349 -7.55 -13.91 19.55
CA GLN A 349 -8.72 -13.26 20.14
C GLN A 349 -8.73 -11.76 19.85
N HIS A 350 -9.84 -11.07 20.13
CA HIS A 350 -9.86 -9.61 20.08
C HIS A 350 -8.93 -9.03 21.14
N SER A 351 -8.00 -8.16 20.73
CA SER A 351 -7.04 -7.49 21.62
C SER A 351 -6.75 -6.07 21.15
N VAL A 352 -6.44 -5.18 22.09
CA VAL A 352 -5.94 -3.82 21.79
C VAL A 352 -4.45 -3.78 21.43
N THR A 353 -3.76 -4.93 21.50
CA THR A 353 -2.34 -5.02 21.09
C THR A 353 -2.14 -4.95 19.57
N ARG A 354 -3.20 -5.13 18.79
CA ARG A 354 -3.16 -5.11 17.32
C ARG A 354 -2.91 -3.69 16.80
N VAL A 355 -1.85 -3.53 16.03
CA VAL A 355 -1.48 -2.24 15.41
C VAL A 355 -2.22 -2.10 14.08
N PRO A 356 -2.99 -1.03 13.87
CA PRO A 356 -3.64 -0.74 12.59
C PRO A 356 -2.66 -0.12 11.59
N LEU A 357 -3.04 -0.12 10.30
CA LEU A 357 -2.43 0.79 9.33
C LEU A 357 -3.02 2.19 9.50
N GLU A 358 -2.15 3.15 9.77
CA GLU A 358 -2.56 4.53 9.97
C GLU A 358 -3.11 5.16 8.68
N PRO A 359 -4.24 5.90 8.75
CA PRO A 359 -4.80 6.62 7.60
C PRO A 359 -3.78 7.52 6.91
N ARG A 360 -2.93 8.22 7.68
CA ARG A 360 -1.88 9.11 7.15
C ARG A 360 -0.82 8.37 6.34
N SER A 361 -0.47 7.14 6.72
CA SER A 361 0.50 6.34 5.96
C SER A 361 -0.08 5.89 4.61
N LEU A 362 -1.37 5.55 4.57
CA LEU A 362 -2.10 5.21 3.35
C LEU A 362 -2.23 6.43 2.42
N ASP A 363 -2.59 7.59 2.97
CA ASP A 363 -2.65 8.84 2.21
C ASP A 363 -1.29 9.26 1.66
N ALA A 364 -0.21 9.08 2.44
CA ALA A 364 1.16 9.35 1.98
C ALA A 364 1.56 8.45 0.81
N MET A 365 1.22 7.17 0.85
CA MET A 365 1.45 6.24 -0.27
C MET A 365 0.71 6.68 -1.53
N ILE A 366 -0.55 7.05 -1.43
CA ILE A 366 -1.36 7.54 -2.55
C ILE A 366 -0.76 8.85 -3.10
N ALA A 367 -0.34 9.77 -2.23
CA ALA A 367 0.30 11.02 -2.62
C ALA A 367 1.64 10.78 -3.36
N ALA A 368 2.46 9.85 -2.88
CA ALA A 368 3.69 9.45 -3.58
C ALA A 368 3.39 8.86 -4.97
N THR A 369 2.34 8.05 -5.08
CA THR A 369 1.88 7.47 -6.35
C THR A 369 1.44 8.57 -7.33
N HIS A 370 0.67 9.55 -6.88
CA HIS A 370 0.26 10.70 -7.68
C HIS A 370 1.45 11.57 -8.11
N ALA A 371 2.39 11.82 -7.21
CA ALA A 371 3.62 12.55 -7.53
C ALA A 371 4.43 11.82 -8.62
N MET A 372 4.62 10.51 -8.48
CA MET A 372 5.33 9.71 -9.48
C MET A 372 4.56 9.61 -10.80
N THR A 373 3.24 9.63 -10.79
CA THR A 373 2.41 9.74 -12.00
C THR A 373 2.72 11.04 -12.75
N GLY A 374 2.78 12.15 -12.03
CA GLY A 374 3.16 13.44 -12.58
C GLY A 374 4.59 13.46 -13.11
N VAL A 375 5.55 12.95 -12.33
CA VAL A 375 6.96 12.83 -12.73
C VAL A 375 7.09 12.05 -14.03
N VAL A 376 6.50 10.84 -14.12
CA VAL A 376 6.57 10.00 -15.34
C VAL A 376 5.95 10.73 -16.53
N ARG A 377 4.79 11.34 -16.35
CA ARG A 377 4.08 12.04 -17.42
C ARG A 377 4.91 13.20 -18.00
N THR A 378 5.61 13.96 -17.15
CA THR A 378 6.35 15.17 -17.54
C THR A 378 7.84 14.94 -17.76
N LEU A 379 8.37 13.74 -17.45
CA LEU A 379 9.78 13.39 -17.64
C LEU A 379 10.23 13.70 -19.07
N GLN A 380 11.36 14.40 -19.20
CA GLN A 380 11.94 14.78 -20.48
C GLN A 380 13.22 13.96 -20.73
N PRO A 381 13.17 12.91 -21.54
CA PRO A 381 14.36 12.13 -21.89
C PRO A 381 15.28 12.94 -22.82
N ASN A 382 16.57 12.94 -22.51
CA ASN A 382 17.59 13.46 -23.39
C ASN A 382 18.01 12.36 -24.37
N LYS A 383 17.29 12.28 -25.48
CA LYS A 383 17.45 11.21 -26.49
C LYS A 383 18.86 11.17 -27.08
N GLU A 384 19.47 12.32 -27.31
CA GLU A 384 20.83 12.42 -27.84
C GLU A 384 21.84 11.84 -26.85
N GLN A 385 21.76 12.23 -25.59
CA GLN A 385 22.66 11.74 -24.54
C GLN A 385 22.52 10.24 -24.32
N MET A 386 21.27 9.73 -24.28
CA MET A 386 20.99 8.29 -24.15
C MET A 386 21.59 7.50 -25.31
N LEU A 387 21.38 7.96 -26.55
CA LEU A 387 21.94 7.32 -27.74
C LEU A 387 23.47 7.37 -27.75
N ARG A 388 24.06 8.49 -27.35
CA ARG A 388 25.52 8.64 -27.27
C ARG A 388 26.13 7.62 -26.32
N TYR A 389 25.56 7.39 -25.13
CA TYR A 389 26.03 6.36 -24.22
C TYR A 389 25.92 4.96 -24.85
N ALA A 390 24.80 4.66 -25.50
CA ALA A 390 24.63 3.38 -26.16
C ALA A 390 25.64 3.14 -27.30
N ALA A 391 26.07 4.18 -28.01
CA ALA A 391 27.02 4.05 -29.13
C ALA A 391 28.48 3.99 -28.65
N GLN A 392 28.85 4.72 -27.58
CA GLN A 392 30.24 4.96 -27.24
C GLN A 392 30.81 4.01 -26.18
N ASN A 393 29.97 3.44 -25.31
CA ASN A 393 30.42 2.75 -24.09
C ASN A 393 30.35 1.22 -24.18
N PHE A 394 30.61 0.62 -25.32
CA PHE A 394 30.73 -0.84 -25.53
C PHE A 394 29.45 -1.67 -25.30
N SER A 395 28.27 -1.06 -25.29
CA SER A 395 26.99 -1.78 -25.07
C SER A 395 26.62 -2.75 -26.20
N THR A 396 27.23 -2.57 -27.38
CA THR A 396 27.00 -3.37 -28.61
C THR A 396 27.95 -4.55 -28.78
N MET A 397 28.82 -4.82 -27.81
CA MET A 397 29.88 -5.85 -27.97
C MET A 397 29.33 -7.26 -28.14
N THR A 398 28.17 -7.57 -27.55
CA THR A 398 27.49 -8.87 -27.78
C THR A 398 27.05 -9.01 -29.24
N ASP A 399 26.51 -7.94 -29.83
CA ASP A 399 26.11 -7.94 -31.25
C ASP A 399 27.30 -8.11 -32.18
N LEU A 400 28.45 -7.52 -31.82
CA LEU A 400 29.69 -7.68 -32.57
C LEU A 400 30.21 -9.12 -32.47
N ALA A 401 30.19 -9.73 -31.27
CA ALA A 401 30.56 -11.14 -31.08
C ALA A 401 29.66 -12.07 -31.88
N ASP A 402 28.33 -11.89 -31.81
CA ASP A 402 27.37 -12.67 -32.60
C ASP A 402 27.57 -12.49 -34.11
N THR A 403 27.96 -11.29 -34.54
CA THR A 403 28.24 -11.02 -35.95
C THR A 403 29.51 -11.73 -36.40
N ILE A 404 30.55 -11.75 -35.59
CA ILE A 404 31.77 -12.52 -35.86
C ILE A 404 31.43 -13.99 -36.01
N VAL A 405 30.65 -14.58 -35.11
CA VAL A 405 30.19 -15.99 -35.20
C VAL A 405 29.49 -16.24 -36.56
N ARG A 406 28.56 -15.38 -36.93
CA ARG A 406 27.78 -15.55 -38.20
C ARG A 406 28.61 -15.41 -39.45
N GLU A 407 29.56 -14.48 -39.49
CA GLU A 407 30.35 -14.17 -40.69
C GLU A 407 31.56 -15.10 -40.82
N SER A 408 32.22 -15.46 -39.73
CA SER A 408 33.46 -16.24 -39.77
C SER A 408 33.31 -17.73 -39.45
N GLY A 409 32.13 -18.14 -38.92
CA GLY A 409 31.82 -19.52 -38.58
C GLY A 409 32.62 -20.08 -37.37
N ILE A 410 33.26 -19.22 -36.55
CA ILE A 410 33.88 -19.64 -35.30
C ILE A 410 32.82 -19.76 -34.19
N ASP A 411 33.16 -20.42 -33.11
CA ASP A 411 32.22 -20.52 -32.00
C ASP A 411 32.13 -19.21 -31.16
N PHE A 412 31.08 -19.11 -30.34
CA PHE A 412 30.84 -17.91 -29.54
C PHE A 412 31.94 -17.64 -28.50
N ARG A 413 32.55 -18.68 -27.96
CA ARG A 413 33.63 -18.53 -26.96
C ARG A 413 34.88 -17.90 -27.60
N GLU A 414 35.25 -18.37 -28.77
CA GLU A 414 36.35 -17.79 -29.56
C GLU A 414 36.04 -16.32 -29.92
N ALA A 415 34.82 -16.04 -30.38
CA ALA A 415 34.39 -14.67 -30.68
C ALA A 415 34.42 -13.77 -29.43
N HIS A 416 33.98 -14.25 -28.29
CA HIS A 416 34.00 -13.52 -27.01
C HIS A 416 35.45 -13.14 -26.60
N GLU A 417 36.39 -14.07 -26.70
CA GLU A 417 37.82 -13.81 -26.36
C GLU A 417 38.45 -12.78 -27.35
N ILE A 418 38.08 -12.85 -28.65
CA ILE A 418 38.50 -11.85 -29.62
C ILE A 418 37.99 -10.47 -29.21
N ILE A 419 36.68 -10.36 -28.90
CA ILE A 419 36.06 -9.10 -28.49
C ILE A 419 36.66 -8.56 -27.20
N ALA A 420 36.98 -9.41 -26.23
CA ALA A 420 37.67 -8.99 -25.00
C ALA A 420 38.99 -8.25 -25.31
N ARG A 421 39.80 -8.79 -26.24
CA ARG A 421 41.03 -8.16 -26.71
C ARG A 421 40.81 -6.88 -27.50
N VAL A 422 39.74 -6.84 -28.33
CA VAL A 422 39.35 -5.64 -29.06
C VAL A 422 38.98 -4.51 -28.10
N VAL A 423 38.18 -4.80 -27.09
CA VAL A 423 37.75 -3.84 -26.05
C VAL A 423 38.97 -3.34 -25.25
N GLU A 424 39.86 -4.23 -24.83
CA GLU A 424 41.09 -3.86 -24.13
C GLU A 424 41.95 -2.93 -24.99
N ALA A 425 42.16 -3.25 -26.26
CA ALA A 425 42.95 -2.44 -27.20
C ALA A 425 42.26 -1.08 -27.45
N ALA A 426 40.94 -1.05 -27.56
CA ALA A 426 40.19 0.19 -27.73
C ALA A 426 40.32 1.11 -26.51
N ILE A 427 40.14 0.59 -25.31
CA ILE A 427 40.30 1.34 -24.06
C ILE A 427 41.71 1.88 -23.91
N ASN A 428 42.74 1.05 -24.12
CA ASN A 428 44.13 1.46 -24.03
C ASN A 428 44.53 2.50 -25.09
N GLY A 429 43.86 2.45 -26.24
CA GLY A 429 44.03 3.42 -27.32
C GLY A 429 43.17 4.70 -27.21
N GLY A 430 42.37 4.84 -26.13
CA GLY A 430 41.45 5.97 -25.94
C GLY A 430 40.29 6.00 -26.97
N LYS A 431 39.97 4.88 -27.58
CA LYS A 431 38.88 4.75 -28.55
C LYS A 431 37.55 4.35 -27.89
N THR A 432 36.47 4.85 -28.47
CA THR A 432 35.09 4.46 -28.13
C THR A 432 34.65 3.27 -28.97
N ALA A 433 33.53 2.64 -28.61
CA ALA A 433 33.01 1.44 -29.29
C ALA A 433 32.74 1.66 -30.79
N ASP A 434 32.17 2.81 -31.14
CA ASP A 434 31.87 3.22 -32.53
C ASP A 434 33.13 3.47 -33.40
N GLN A 435 34.32 3.46 -32.79
CA GLN A 435 35.63 3.59 -33.46
C GLN A 435 36.35 2.25 -33.67
N ILE A 436 35.72 1.13 -33.31
CA ILE A 436 36.23 -0.22 -33.55
C ILE A 436 36.13 -0.50 -35.05
N ASP A 437 37.23 -1.01 -35.65
CA ASP A 437 37.33 -1.35 -37.05
C ASP A 437 37.76 -2.80 -37.30
N VAL A 438 37.72 -3.21 -38.57
CA VAL A 438 38.10 -4.57 -39.00
C VAL A 438 39.53 -4.90 -38.61
N ALA A 439 40.45 -3.94 -38.73
CA ALA A 439 41.88 -4.15 -38.45
C ALA A 439 42.13 -4.50 -36.97
N MET A 440 41.37 -3.89 -36.04
CA MET A 440 41.43 -4.21 -34.62
C MET A 440 40.93 -5.64 -34.37
N ILE A 441 39.86 -6.06 -35.07
CA ILE A 441 39.29 -7.41 -34.93
C ILE A 441 40.23 -8.46 -35.49
N GLU A 442 40.82 -8.21 -36.68
CA GLU A 442 41.80 -9.14 -37.28
C GLU A 442 43.06 -9.27 -36.43
N THR A 443 43.56 -8.18 -35.87
CA THR A 443 44.71 -8.18 -34.95
C THR A 443 44.40 -9.02 -33.70
N ALA A 444 43.23 -8.86 -33.10
CA ALA A 444 42.80 -9.61 -31.94
C ALA A 444 42.60 -11.10 -32.29
N ALA A 445 42.00 -11.42 -33.44
CA ALA A 445 41.83 -12.79 -33.92
C ALA A 445 43.18 -13.49 -34.15
N GLN A 446 44.13 -12.81 -34.80
CA GLN A 446 45.48 -13.34 -35.01
C GLN A 446 46.17 -13.64 -33.67
N ALA A 447 46.01 -12.75 -32.70
CA ALA A 447 46.61 -12.95 -31.35
C ALA A 447 45.94 -14.09 -30.56
N GLN A 448 44.61 -14.28 -30.74
CA GLN A 448 43.85 -15.29 -29.98
C GLN A 448 43.89 -16.67 -30.63
N LEU A 449 43.71 -16.72 -31.97
CA LEU A 449 43.52 -17.97 -32.71
C LEU A 449 44.77 -18.41 -33.52
N GLY A 450 45.79 -17.55 -33.64
CA GLY A 450 46.91 -17.75 -34.56
C GLY A 450 46.54 -17.63 -36.04
N ARG A 451 45.35 -17.16 -36.36
CA ARG A 451 44.84 -16.96 -37.73
C ARG A 451 43.92 -15.74 -37.80
N THR A 452 43.79 -15.14 -38.95
CA THR A 452 42.79 -14.11 -39.24
C THR A 452 41.40 -14.71 -39.43
N ILE A 453 40.37 -13.90 -39.25
CA ILE A 453 38.97 -14.23 -39.55
C ILE A 453 38.47 -13.27 -40.64
N GLN A 454 37.49 -13.71 -41.40
CA GLN A 454 36.87 -12.84 -42.39
C GLN A 454 35.64 -12.18 -41.77
N ILE A 455 35.61 -10.85 -41.76
CA ILE A 455 34.46 -10.02 -41.39
C ILE A 455 34.45 -8.77 -42.28
N SER A 456 33.29 -8.39 -42.78
CA SER A 456 33.18 -7.20 -43.61
C SER A 456 33.10 -5.91 -42.74
N ALA A 457 33.67 -4.80 -43.27
CA ALA A 457 33.57 -3.50 -42.62
C ALA A 457 32.11 -3.03 -42.49
N ALA A 458 31.20 -3.47 -43.37
CA ALA A 458 29.79 -3.19 -43.28
C ALA A 458 29.16 -3.94 -42.07
N ALA A 459 29.47 -5.23 -41.90
CA ALA A 459 28.99 -6.05 -40.79
C ALA A 459 29.47 -5.50 -39.44
N VAL A 460 30.72 -5.02 -39.35
CA VAL A 460 31.24 -4.38 -38.13
C VAL A 460 30.48 -3.11 -37.80
N ARG A 461 30.32 -2.19 -38.76
CA ARG A 461 29.52 -0.96 -38.55
C ARG A 461 28.09 -1.26 -38.14
N ASP A 462 27.46 -2.22 -38.80
CA ASP A 462 26.10 -2.64 -38.51
C ASP A 462 25.92 -3.24 -37.10
N ALA A 463 26.92 -4.00 -36.64
CA ALA A 463 26.93 -4.60 -35.30
C ALA A 463 27.17 -3.55 -34.20
N LEU A 464 27.88 -2.47 -34.51
CA LEU A 464 28.18 -1.37 -33.56
C LEU A 464 27.09 -0.31 -33.50
N ASP A 465 26.07 -0.37 -34.38
CA ASP A 465 24.94 0.56 -34.36
C ASP A 465 23.89 0.15 -33.31
N PRO A 466 23.74 0.91 -32.20
CA PRO A 466 22.77 0.56 -31.16
C PRO A 466 21.31 0.65 -31.62
N VAL A 467 21.01 1.49 -32.62
CA VAL A 467 19.65 1.57 -33.20
C VAL A 467 19.31 0.27 -33.95
N ARG A 468 20.27 -0.22 -34.72
CA ARG A 468 20.11 -1.51 -35.43
C ARG A 468 20.07 -2.69 -34.43
N SER A 469 20.91 -2.67 -33.40
CA SER A 469 20.90 -3.64 -32.31
C SER A 469 19.53 -3.80 -31.69
N VAL A 470 18.89 -2.71 -31.30
CA VAL A 470 17.51 -2.69 -30.78
C VAL A 470 16.52 -3.26 -31.81
N LYS A 471 16.62 -2.87 -33.07
CA LYS A 471 15.71 -3.27 -34.15
C LYS A 471 15.72 -4.77 -34.43
N LEU A 472 16.88 -5.40 -34.27
CA LEU A 472 17.06 -6.84 -34.50
C LEU A 472 16.49 -7.69 -33.35
N ARG A 473 16.32 -7.14 -32.16
CA ARG A 473 15.77 -7.82 -30.98
C ARG A 473 14.24 -7.73 -30.93
N ASN A 474 13.59 -8.27 -31.97
CA ASN A 474 12.14 -8.21 -32.19
C ASN A 474 11.37 -9.43 -31.64
N GLY A 475 12.02 -10.28 -30.84
CA GLY A 475 11.37 -11.39 -30.15
C GLY A 475 10.35 -10.91 -29.10
N ILE A 476 9.56 -11.86 -28.59
CA ILE A 476 8.58 -11.59 -27.52
C ILE A 476 9.31 -10.96 -26.31
N GLY A 477 8.82 -9.82 -25.85
CA GLY A 477 9.41 -9.10 -24.73
C GLY A 477 10.70 -8.34 -25.05
N GLY A 478 11.14 -8.31 -26.30
CA GLY A 478 12.35 -7.60 -26.74
C GLY A 478 12.17 -6.08 -26.86
N PRO A 479 13.28 -5.34 -27.05
CA PRO A 479 13.27 -3.87 -27.07
C PRO A 479 12.86 -3.26 -28.42
N ALA A 480 12.69 -4.05 -29.47
CA ALA A 480 12.27 -3.50 -30.78
C ALA A 480 10.91 -2.81 -30.69
N ALA A 481 10.72 -1.72 -31.43
CA ALA A 481 9.48 -0.95 -31.40
C ALA A 481 8.22 -1.80 -31.62
N SER A 482 8.27 -2.82 -32.50
CA SER A 482 7.16 -3.75 -32.73
C SER A 482 6.82 -4.60 -31.48
N SER A 483 7.83 -5.08 -30.78
CA SER A 483 7.65 -5.88 -29.56
C SER A 483 7.14 -5.02 -28.41
N VAL A 484 7.67 -3.79 -28.25
CA VAL A 484 7.19 -2.83 -27.27
C VAL A 484 5.74 -2.42 -27.56
N ALA A 485 5.38 -2.16 -28.81
CA ALA A 485 4.00 -1.85 -29.20
C ALA A 485 3.03 -2.99 -28.89
N ALA A 486 3.46 -4.25 -29.06
CA ALA A 486 2.65 -5.41 -28.67
C ALA A 486 2.43 -5.47 -27.15
N MET A 487 3.45 -5.23 -26.33
CA MET A 487 3.33 -5.15 -24.87
C MET A 487 2.41 -4.00 -24.43
N ILE A 488 2.51 -2.83 -25.08
CA ILE A 488 1.64 -1.67 -24.83
C ILE A 488 0.17 -2.06 -25.05
N LYS A 489 -0.13 -2.72 -26.18
CA LYS A 489 -1.51 -3.15 -26.49
C LYS A 489 -2.07 -4.09 -25.41
N VAL A 490 -1.28 -5.04 -24.93
CA VAL A 490 -1.70 -5.94 -23.84
C VAL A 490 -1.97 -5.14 -22.56
N SER A 491 -1.03 -4.29 -22.14
CA SER A 491 -1.20 -3.48 -20.92
C SER A 491 -2.38 -2.51 -21.00
N GLN A 492 -2.70 -1.96 -22.16
CA GLN A 492 -3.89 -1.12 -22.36
C GLN A 492 -5.20 -1.90 -22.16
N ALA A 493 -5.26 -3.14 -22.64
CA ALA A 493 -6.41 -4.01 -22.40
C ALA A 493 -6.56 -4.35 -20.91
N GLU A 494 -5.46 -4.73 -20.24
CA GLU A 494 -5.45 -4.99 -18.80
C GLU A 494 -5.90 -3.79 -17.98
N ILE A 495 -5.39 -2.58 -18.28
CA ILE A 495 -5.79 -1.32 -17.63
C ILE A 495 -7.30 -1.07 -17.80
N SER A 496 -7.85 -1.32 -18.98
CA SER A 496 -9.30 -1.19 -19.23
C SER A 496 -10.12 -2.14 -18.36
N ASP A 497 -9.65 -3.38 -18.20
CA ASP A 497 -10.30 -4.37 -17.34
C ASP A 497 -10.19 -3.99 -15.84
N GLU A 498 -9.02 -3.51 -15.39
CA GLU A 498 -8.79 -3.00 -14.04
C GLU A 498 -9.74 -1.83 -13.71
N GLN A 499 -9.88 -0.88 -14.63
CA GLN A 499 -10.82 0.25 -14.50
C GLN A 499 -12.27 -0.24 -14.40
N SER A 500 -12.65 -1.21 -15.22
CA SER A 500 -14.00 -1.78 -15.24
C SER A 500 -14.32 -2.50 -13.92
N ARG A 501 -13.38 -3.29 -13.39
CA ARG A 501 -13.53 -3.96 -12.09
C ARG A 501 -13.65 -2.96 -10.94
N LEU A 502 -12.81 -1.91 -10.92
CA LEU A 502 -12.88 -0.85 -9.91
C LEU A 502 -14.22 -0.10 -9.96
N ALA A 503 -14.69 0.24 -11.17
CA ALA A 503 -15.99 0.89 -11.36
C ALA A 503 -17.14 0.03 -10.85
N ALA A 504 -17.15 -1.28 -11.15
CA ALA A 504 -18.17 -2.21 -10.68
C ALA A 504 -18.21 -2.31 -9.14
N ARG A 505 -17.05 -2.35 -8.46
CA ARG A 505 -16.97 -2.33 -6.99
C ARG A 505 -17.57 -1.06 -6.41
N ARG A 506 -17.21 0.10 -6.94
CA ARG A 506 -17.74 1.40 -6.51
C ARG A 506 -19.25 1.50 -6.71
N GLN A 507 -19.75 1.03 -7.85
CA GLN A 507 -21.18 0.99 -8.14
C GLN A 507 -21.93 0.10 -7.13
N LYS A 508 -21.38 -1.09 -6.79
CA LYS A 508 -21.95 -1.98 -5.78
C LYS A 508 -22.04 -1.30 -4.41
N ILE A 509 -20.96 -0.65 -3.97
CA ILE A 509 -20.92 0.08 -2.68
C ILE A 509 -21.93 1.23 -2.68
N ALA A 510 -22.04 1.99 -3.77
CA ALA A 510 -23.00 3.07 -3.92
C ALA A 510 -24.45 2.55 -3.90
N ALA A 511 -24.73 1.45 -4.59
CA ALA A 511 -26.05 0.80 -4.59
C ALA A 511 -26.44 0.32 -3.18
N ALA A 512 -25.52 -0.28 -2.43
CA ALA A 512 -25.75 -0.68 -1.05
C ALA A 512 -26.03 0.53 -0.14
N SER A 513 -25.31 1.64 -0.33
CA SER A 513 -25.56 2.89 0.42
C SER A 513 -26.95 3.46 0.12
N ALA A 514 -27.39 3.43 -1.13
CA ALA A 514 -28.74 3.85 -1.52
C ALA A 514 -29.81 2.92 -0.95
N ALA A 515 -29.58 1.60 -0.97
CA ALA A 515 -30.48 0.62 -0.38
C ALA A 515 -30.61 0.79 1.15
N LEU A 516 -29.50 1.10 1.84
CA LEU A 516 -29.52 1.41 3.27
C LEU A 516 -30.36 2.66 3.55
N ALA A 517 -30.16 3.74 2.78
CA ALA A 517 -30.94 4.97 2.95
C ALA A 517 -32.45 4.74 2.75
N GLN A 518 -32.83 3.94 1.73
CA GLN A 518 -34.22 3.55 1.51
C GLN A 518 -34.79 2.71 2.66
N ALA A 519 -34.02 1.75 3.17
CA ALA A 519 -34.43 0.90 4.28
C ALA A 519 -34.58 1.69 5.59
N VAL A 520 -33.72 2.69 5.84
CA VAL A 520 -33.85 3.64 6.96
C VAL A 520 -35.13 4.44 6.83
N ALA A 521 -35.38 5.06 5.69
CA ALA A 521 -36.60 5.82 5.46
C ALA A 521 -37.88 4.99 5.65
N ALA A 522 -37.87 3.72 5.16
CA ALA A 522 -38.98 2.79 5.35
C ALA A 522 -39.17 2.35 6.81
N ALA A 523 -38.15 2.35 7.63
CA ALA A 523 -38.21 2.01 9.05
C ALA A 523 -38.60 3.19 9.96
N GLU A 524 -38.50 4.42 9.46
CA GLU A 524 -38.92 5.66 10.17
C GLU A 524 -40.40 5.98 10.04
N HIS A 525 -41.04 5.41 9.04
CA HIS A 525 -42.49 5.51 8.75
C HIS A 525 -43.24 4.24 9.18
#